data_9b53cca361244f752ec63167145f3f0d
#
_entry.id   9b53cca361244f752ec63167145f3f0d
#
_cell.length_a   1.000
_cell.length_b   1.000
_cell.length_c   1.000
_cell.angle_alpha   90.00
_cell.angle_beta   90.00
_cell.angle_gamma   90.00
#
_symmetry.space_group_name_H-M   'P 1'
#
loop_
_entity.id
_entity.type
_entity.pdbx_description
1 polymer ?
#
loop_
_entity_poly.entity_id
_entity_poly.type
_entity_poly.pdbx_seq_one_letter_code
_entity_poly.pdbx_strand_id
1 'polypeptide(L)'
;QSKHLISNFIKKNSYNLNSLHHMLGVSDTESKFKIHKVEHHLSHICSSYFCSDFDGMSAGMSFDGSSDNVSVMMAKCEGNRVKILDRIYFPYSLGHFYTSLCQFIGFDRYGEEYKVMGLAPYGKPRFLNHLRKIIRIEKDKFYLDKSYFKVSEGFNNQLQDSNQSGKFYSSKLHDLLGESRKRNDLITDKEKDISKSVQTLFEEIS
;
A
#
# COMPACT_ATOMS: atom_id res chain seq x y z
N GLN A 1 -16.00 -3.03 -16.41
CA GLN A 1 -14.94 -3.95 -15.91
C GLN A 1 -14.57 -3.67 -14.44
N SER A 2 -14.37 -2.42 -14.01
CA SER A 2 -13.99 -2.10 -12.62
C SER A 2 -15.03 -2.49 -11.56
N LYS A 3 -16.33 -2.34 -11.83
CA LYS A 3 -17.40 -2.74 -10.89
C LYS A 3 -17.45 -4.25 -10.62
N HIS A 4 -17.09 -5.07 -11.61
CA HIS A 4 -17.07 -6.54 -11.47
C HIS A 4 -15.86 -7.02 -10.66
N LEU A 5 -14.71 -6.36 -10.82
CA LEU A 5 -13.50 -6.63 -10.03
C LEU A 5 -13.71 -6.28 -8.55
N ILE A 6 -14.31 -5.12 -8.27
CA ILE A 6 -14.64 -4.68 -6.91
C ILE A 6 -15.66 -5.64 -6.27
N SER A 7 -16.71 -6.05 -7.00
CA SER A 7 -17.71 -7.00 -6.50
C SER A 7 -17.09 -8.38 -6.16
N ASN A 8 -16.18 -8.87 -7.00
CA ASN A 8 -15.52 -10.15 -6.75
C ASN A 8 -14.51 -10.07 -5.59
N PHE A 9 -13.81 -8.93 -5.43
CA PHE A 9 -12.93 -8.67 -4.31
C PHE A 9 -13.69 -8.64 -2.98
N ILE A 10 -14.82 -7.94 -2.94
CA ILE A 10 -15.70 -7.88 -1.75
C ILE A 10 -16.27 -9.26 -1.42
N LYS A 11 -16.70 -10.05 -2.42
CA LYS A 11 -17.21 -11.41 -2.20
C LYS A 11 -16.14 -12.38 -1.69
N LYS A 12 -14.89 -12.24 -2.12
CA LYS A 12 -13.79 -13.13 -1.74
C LYS A 12 -13.25 -12.81 -0.34
N ASN A 13 -13.36 -11.56 0.10
CA ASN A 13 -12.95 -11.08 1.43
C ASN A 13 -14.12 -11.00 2.44
N SER A 14 -15.34 -11.39 2.05
CA SER A 14 -16.39 -11.63 3.05
C SER A 14 -16.00 -12.87 3.84
N TYR A 15 -15.41 -12.67 5.01
CA TYR A 15 -15.23 -13.76 5.97
C TYR A 15 -16.58 -14.45 6.13
N ASN A 16 -16.61 -15.73 5.75
CA ASN A 16 -17.81 -16.52 5.91
C ASN A 16 -18.02 -16.70 7.42
N LEU A 17 -19.11 -16.15 7.95
CA LEU A 17 -19.48 -16.27 9.37
C LEU A 17 -19.47 -17.72 9.82
N ASN A 18 -19.88 -18.65 8.93
CA ASN A 18 -19.85 -20.08 9.19
C ASN A 18 -18.42 -20.61 9.42
N SER A 19 -17.40 -20.03 8.78
CA SER A 19 -16.02 -20.42 9.03
C SER A 19 -15.52 -19.94 10.40
N LEU A 20 -15.98 -18.78 10.86
CA LEU A 20 -15.64 -18.25 12.19
C LEU A 20 -16.26 -19.10 13.29
N HIS A 21 -17.55 -19.48 13.17
CA HIS A 21 -18.21 -20.40 14.10
C HIS A 21 -17.49 -21.74 14.18
N HIS A 22 -17.11 -22.29 13.04
CA HIS A 22 -16.35 -23.54 12.96
C HIS A 22 -14.96 -23.41 13.64
N MET A 23 -14.24 -22.30 13.41
CA MET A 23 -12.93 -22.06 14.04
C MET A 23 -13.01 -21.87 15.56
N LEU A 24 -14.12 -21.30 16.06
CA LEU A 24 -14.36 -21.09 17.49
C LEU A 24 -15.02 -22.30 18.17
N GLY A 25 -15.39 -23.34 17.41
CA GLY A 25 -16.08 -24.52 17.94
C GLY A 25 -17.48 -24.21 18.50
N VAL A 26 -18.14 -23.15 18.02
CA VAL A 26 -19.45 -22.70 18.49
C VAL A 26 -20.49 -22.98 17.41
N SER A 27 -21.64 -23.56 17.77
CA SER A 27 -22.75 -23.75 16.83
C SER A 27 -23.44 -22.41 16.50
N ASP A 28 -23.99 -22.29 15.31
CA ASP A 28 -24.71 -21.07 14.84
C ASP A 28 -25.89 -20.71 15.74
N THR A 29 -26.47 -21.70 16.42
CA THR A 29 -27.62 -21.53 17.33
C THR A 29 -27.23 -21.09 18.75
N GLU A 30 -25.97 -21.27 19.15
CA GLU A 30 -25.48 -20.99 20.51
C GLU A 30 -24.70 -19.68 20.59
N SER A 31 -24.39 -19.02 19.46
CA SER A 31 -23.57 -17.81 19.47
C SER A 31 -24.36 -16.60 19.97
N LYS A 32 -24.01 -16.12 21.17
CA LYS A 32 -24.54 -14.85 21.76
C LYS A 32 -23.65 -13.63 21.43
N PHE A 33 -22.63 -13.77 20.61
CA PHE A 33 -21.74 -12.67 20.28
C PHE A 33 -22.26 -11.83 19.10
N LYS A 34 -21.95 -10.54 19.12
CA LYS A 34 -22.22 -9.62 18.03
C LYS A 34 -20.93 -9.43 17.24
N ILE A 35 -21.02 -9.49 15.89
CA ILE A 35 -19.91 -9.21 15.01
C ILE A 35 -20.01 -7.76 14.56
N HIS A 36 -18.92 -7.01 14.77
CA HIS A 36 -18.77 -5.64 14.31
C HIS A 36 -17.72 -5.62 13.21
N LYS A 37 -18.08 -5.07 12.05
CA LYS A 37 -17.12 -4.82 10.96
C LYS A 37 -16.58 -3.41 11.11
N VAL A 38 -15.26 -3.28 11.11
CA VAL A 38 -14.55 -1.99 11.17
C VAL A 38 -13.74 -1.84 9.90
N GLU A 39 -13.77 -0.65 9.30
CA GLU A 39 -12.99 -0.32 8.11
C GLU A 39 -11.49 -0.49 8.41
N HIS A 40 -10.74 -1.10 7.48
CA HIS A 40 -9.34 -1.47 7.66
C HIS A 40 -8.46 -0.28 8.10
N HIS A 41 -8.48 0.81 7.36
CA HIS A 41 -7.69 2.00 7.68
C HIS A 41 -8.13 2.66 9.00
N LEU A 42 -9.42 2.64 9.32
CA LEU A 42 -9.92 3.11 10.61
C LEU A 42 -9.37 2.24 11.75
N SER A 43 -9.26 0.93 11.55
CA SER A 43 -8.66 0.02 12.55
C SER A 43 -7.20 0.37 12.81
N HIS A 44 -6.41 0.68 11.77
CA HIS A 44 -5.03 1.14 11.92
C HIS A 44 -4.93 2.43 12.73
N ILE A 45 -5.72 3.45 12.39
CA ILE A 45 -5.73 4.74 13.11
C ILE A 45 -6.17 4.54 14.56
N CYS A 46 -7.24 3.79 14.80
CA CYS A 46 -7.73 3.53 16.15
C CYS A 46 -6.72 2.75 17.00
N SER A 47 -6.08 1.72 16.44
CA SER A 47 -5.08 0.93 17.18
C SER A 47 -3.86 1.77 17.55
N SER A 48 -3.42 2.66 16.67
CA SER A 48 -2.29 3.56 16.96
C SER A 48 -2.67 4.62 18.00
N TYR A 49 -3.82 5.29 17.82
CA TYR A 49 -4.24 6.39 18.66
C TYR A 49 -4.63 5.93 20.08
N PHE A 50 -5.52 4.93 20.20
CA PHE A 50 -6.00 4.48 21.50
C PHE A 50 -4.97 3.69 22.32
N CYS A 51 -3.89 3.23 21.69
CA CYS A 51 -2.77 2.58 22.39
C CYS A 51 -1.56 3.53 22.60
N SER A 52 -1.70 4.82 22.28
CA SER A 52 -0.67 5.83 22.51
C SER A 52 -0.95 6.66 23.78
N ASP A 53 0.05 7.39 24.23
CA ASP A 53 -0.04 8.35 25.33
C ASP A 53 -0.49 9.75 24.85
N PHE A 54 -1.04 9.87 23.63
CA PHE A 54 -1.54 11.15 23.13
C PHE A 54 -2.80 11.55 23.87
N ASP A 55 -2.74 12.69 24.54
CA ASP A 55 -3.88 13.40 25.10
C ASP A 55 -4.20 14.64 24.24
N GLY A 56 -5.48 14.99 24.17
CA GLY A 56 -5.92 16.12 23.34
C GLY A 56 -6.11 15.77 21.87
N MET A 57 -6.02 16.81 21.05
CA MET A 57 -6.28 16.71 19.60
C MET A 57 -5.05 16.24 18.84
N SER A 58 -5.18 15.15 18.08
CA SER A 58 -4.12 14.57 17.27
C SER A 58 -4.57 14.32 15.83
N ALA A 59 -3.63 14.36 14.89
CA ALA A 59 -3.85 13.88 13.52
C ALA A 59 -3.60 12.38 13.46
N GLY A 60 -4.52 11.64 12.84
CA GLY A 60 -4.36 10.22 12.53
C GLY A 60 -4.19 10.03 11.02
N MET A 61 -3.18 9.27 10.61
CA MET A 61 -2.97 8.91 9.21
C MET A 61 -2.70 7.41 9.10
N SER A 62 -3.22 6.80 8.04
CA SER A 62 -2.97 5.41 7.69
C SER A 62 -2.62 5.31 6.21
N PHE A 63 -1.48 4.69 5.91
CA PHE A 63 -1.02 4.38 4.55
C PHE A 63 -0.92 2.87 4.40
N ASP A 64 -1.44 2.36 3.28
CA ASP A 64 -1.35 0.94 2.96
C ASP A 64 -1.27 0.74 1.44
N GLY A 65 -1.07 -0.50 1.00
CA GLY A 65 -1.20 -0.85 -0.40
C GLY A 65 -2.61 -0.54 -0.91
N SER A 66 -3.59 -1.26 -0.43
CA SER A 66 -5.02 -0.98 -0.63
C SER A 66 -5.85 -1.97 0.19
N SER A 67 -6.78 -1.47 0.99
CA SER A 67 -7.80 -2.29 1.63
C SER A 67 -9.12 -1.52 1.67
N ASP A 68 -10.25 -2.21 1.56
CA ASP A 68 -11.58 -1.59 1.45
C ASP A 68 -11.67 -0.49 0.36
N ASN A 69 -10.88 -0.65 -0.72
CA ASN A 69 -10.73 0.33 -1.81
C ASN A 69 -10.09 1.68 -1.39
N VAL A 70 -9.53 1.76 -0.21
CA VAL A 70 -8.82 2.93 0.33
C VAL A 70 -7.33 2.60 0.38
N SER A 71 -6.47 3.58 0.12
CA SER A 71 -5.01 3.48 0.21
C SER A 71 -4.42 4.42 1.24
N VAL A 72 -5.11 5.53 1.51
CA VAL A 72 -4.77 6.48 2.58
C VAL A 72 -6.03 6.95 3.26
N MET A 73 -6.00 7.05 4.59
CA MET A 73 -7.04 7.69 5.38
C MET A 73 -6.44 8.73 6.30
N MET A 74 -7.10 9.88 6.38
CA MET A 74 -6.74 10.98 7.29
C MET A 74 -7.89 11.20 8.28
N ALA A 75 -7.56 11.38 9.54
CA ALA A 75 -8.55 11.57 10.60
C ALA A 75 -8.08 12.60 11.64
N LYS A 76 -9.04 13.22 12.32
CA LYS A 76 -8.86 13.94 13.55
C LYS A 76 -9.23 13.01 14.71
N CYS A 77 -8.33 12.86 15.67
CA CYS A 77 -8.51 12.07 16.88
C CYS A 77 -8.56 12.99 18.09
N GLU A 78 -9.54 12.79 18.98
CA GLU A 78 -9.70 13.61 20.18
C GLU A 78 -10.51 12.84 21.26
N GLY A 79 -9.91 12.57 22.40
CA GLY A 79 -10.52 11.75 23.45
C GLY A 79 -10.90 10.35 22.94
N ASN A 80 -12.17 10.00 22.99
CA ASN A 80 -12.70 8.72 22.50
C ASN A 80 -13.30 8.79 21.09
N ARG A 81 -12.99 9.84 20.33
CA ARG A 81 -13.58 10.09 19.00
C ARG A 81 -12.52 10.13 17.92
N VAL A 82 -12.78 9.42 16.83
CA VAL A 82 -12.01 9.49 15.57
C VAL A 82 -12.97 9.99 14.49
N LYS A 83 -12.68 11.18 13.94
CA LYS A 83 -13.43 11.79 12.84
C LYS A 83 -12.60 11.69 11.57
N ILE A 84 -13.07 10.91 10.60
CA ILE A 84 -12.43 10.80 9.29
C ILE A 84 -12.58 12.14 8.56
N LEU A 85 -11.47 12.66 8.05
CA LEU A 85 -11.40 13.91 7.32
C LEU A 85 -11.41 13.68 5.81
N ASP A 86 -10.56 12.76 5.32
CA ASP A 86 -10.47 12.45 3.89
C ASP A 86 -9.90 11.04 3.64
N ARG A 87 -10.01 10.60 2.39
CA ARG A 87 -9.46 9.33 1.89
C ARG A 87 -8.86 9.52 0.50
N ILE A 88 -7.79 8.77 0.24
CA ILE A 88 -7.31 8.53 -1.12
C ILE A 88 -7.66 7.09 -1.49
N TYR A 89 -8.25 6.93 -2.66
CA TYR A 89 -8.78 5.66 -3.11
C TYR A 89 -7.86 4.96 -4.11
N PHE A 90 -7.94 3.64 -4.12
CA PHE A 90 -7.35 2.83 -5.18
C PHE A 90 -7.76 3.37 -6.58
N PRO A 91 -6.85 3.42 -7.55
CA PRO A 91 -5.51 2.83 -7.59
C PRO A 91 -4.36 3.76 -7.15
N TYR A 92 -4.64 4.91 -6.56
CA TYR A 92 -3.63 5.85 -6.11
C TYR A 92 -3.11 5.43 -4.74
N SER A 93 -1.96 4.75 -4.72
CA SER A 93 -1.37 4.18 -3.50
C SER A 93 0.14 4.41 -3.47
N LEU A 94 0.63 5.01 -2.39
CA LEU A 94 2.07 5.12 -2.14
C LEU A 94 2.70 3.76 -1.83
N GLY A 95 1.94 2.83 -1.22
CA GLY A 95 2.41 1.46 -1.02
C GLY A 95 2.69 0.77 -2.35
N HIS A 96 1.75 0.84 -3.32
CA HIS A 96 1.96 0.24 -4.64
C HIS A 96 3.03 0.95 -5.47
N PHE A 97 3.15 2.27 -5.36
CA PHE A 97 4.28 3.00 -5.91
C PHE A 97 5.59 2.43 -5.38
N TYR A 98 5.71 2.27 -4.06
CA TYR A 98 6.92 1.77 -3.41
C TYR A 98 7.23 0.33 -3.81
N THR A 99 6.23 -0.57 -3.79
CA THR A 99 6.36 -1.96 -4.23
C THR A 99 6.78 -2.06 -5.71
N SER A 100 6.22 -1.21 -6.58
CA SER A 100 6.59 -1.17 -8.02
C SER A 100 8.07 -0.86 -8.22
N LEU A 101 8.60 0.13 -7.50
CA LEU A 101 10.01 0.51 -7.56
C LEU A 101 10.91 -0.53 -6.86
N CYS A 102 10.43 -1.16 -5.79
CA CYS A 102 11.08 -2.29 -5.14
C CYS A 102 11.31 -3.44 -6.12
N GLN A 103 10.27 -3.83 -6.86
CA GLN A 103 10.37 -4.84 -7.91
C GLN A 103 11.28 -4.41 -9.06
N PHE A 104 11.21 -3.13 -9.46
CA PHE A 104 12.05 -2.60 -10.56
C PHE A 104 13.55 -2.73 -10.26
N ILE A 105 13.96 -2.53 -9.02
CA ILE A 105 15.34 -2.72 -8.58
C ILE A 105 15.67 -4.19 -8.19
N GLY A 106 14.77 -5.13 -8.53
CA GLY A 106 15.01 -6.57 -8.44
C GLY A 106 14.70 -7.22 -7.09
N PHE A 107 13.92 -6.58 -6.25
CA PHE A 107 13.34 -7.18 -5.05
C PHE A 107 11.86 -7.48 -5.30
N ASP A 108 11.58 -8.66 -5.83
CA ASP A 108 10.31 -9.05 -6.42
C ASP A 108 9.44 -9.97 -5.53
N ARG A 109 9.88 -10.24 -4.29
CA ARG A 109 9.10 -10.99 -3.31
C ARG A 109 8.28 -10.05 -2.43
N TYR A 110 7.14 -10.54 -1.97
CA TYR A 110 6.29 -9.83 -1.03
C TYR A 110 7.05 -9.49 0.27
N GLY A 111 6.92 -8.24 0.73
CA GLY A 111 7.52 -7.78 1.98
C GLY A 111 8.99 -7.38 1.87
N GLU A 112 9.58 -7.28 0.67
CA GLU A 112 10.99 -6.88 0.48
C GLU A 112 11.18 -5.35 0.42
N GLU A 113 10.13 -4.55 0.60
CA GLU A 113 10.18 -3.09 0.55
C GLU A 113 11.19 -2.48 1.53
N TYR A 114 11.43 -3.11 2.67
CA TYR A 114 12.46 -2.69 3.64
C TYR A 114 13.87 -2.65 3.05
N LYS A 115 14.14 -3.41 1.97
CA LYS A 115 15.45 -3.39 1.29
C LYS A 115 15.68 -2.09 0.54
N VAL A 116 14.62 -1.48 0.01
CA VAL A 116 14.69 -0.15 -0.62
C VAL A 116 15.04 0.89 0.45
N MET A 117 14.38 0.85 1.60
CA MET A 117 14.70 1.72 2.75
C MET A 117 16.15 1.53 3.19
N GLY A 118 16.62 0.28 3.29
CA GLY A 118 17.99 -0.04 3.67
C GLY A 118 19.06 0.41 2.67
N LEU A 119 18.72 0.47 1.37
CA LEU A 119 19.62 0.96 0.32
C LEU A 119 19.64 2.49 0.19
N ALA A 120 18.55 3.17 0.53
CA ALA A 120 18.40 4.61 0.35
C ALA A 120 19.53 5.47 0.97
N PRO A 121 20.08 5.16 2.16
CA PRO A 121 21.18 5.91 2.73
C PRO A 121 22.48 5.87 1.92
N TYR A 122 22.66 4.86 1.07
CA TYR A 122 23.87 4.65 0.26
C TYR A 122 23.77 5.29 -1.15
N GLY A 123 22.64 5.88 -1.50
CA GLY A 123 22.38 6.48 -2.81
C GLY A 123 22.28 8.01 -2.77
N LYS A 124 22.18 8.58 -3.97
CA LYS A 124 21.91 10.01 -4.20
C LYS A 124 20.56 10.14 -4.90
N PRO A 125 19.77 11.23 -4.72
CA PRO A 125 18.43 11.35 -5.28
C PRO A 125 18.45 11.74 -6.78
N ARG A 126 19.25 11.06 -7.60
CA ARG A 126 19.45 11.40 -9.02
C ARG A 126 18.21 11.18 -9.88
N PHE A 127 17.33 10.28 -9.47
CA PHE A 127 16.09 9.96 -10.18
C PHE A 127 14.86 10.68 -9.62
N LEU A 128 15.01 11.54 -8.60
CA LEU A 128 13.90 12.21 -7.93
C LEU A 128 13.03 13.03 -8.91
N ASN A 129 13.65 13.82 -9.78
CA ASN A 129 12.92 14.61 -10.77
C ASN A 129 12.23 13.75 -11.84
N HIS A 130 12.71 12.54 -12.11
CA HIS A 130 12.05 11.59 -12.99
C HIS A 130 10.81 11.00 -12.30
N LEU A 131 10.93 10.62 -11.04
CA LEU A 131 9.81 10.07 -10.25
C LEU A 131 8.71 11.10 -10.00
N ARG A 132 9.06 12.38 -9.81
CA ARG A 132 8.07 13.48 -9.70
C ARG A 132 7.20 13.65 -10.94
N LYS A 133 7.63 13.19 -12.12
CA LYS A 133 6.81 13.22 -13.35
C LYS A 133 5.67 12.20 -13.34
N ILE A 134 5.79 11.14 -12.55
CA ILE A 134 4.80 10.05 -12.51
C ILE A 134 3.87 10.13 -11.29
N ILE A 135 4.12 11.11 -10.41
CA ILE A 135 3.23 11.44 -9.28
C ILE A 135 2.87 12.92 -9.36
N ARG A 136 1.58 13.22 -9.48
CA ARG A 136 1.06 14.57 -9.43
C ARG A 136 0.48 14.84 -8.04
N ILE A 137 0.90 15.93 -7.43
CA ILE A 137 0.38 16.41 -6.14
C ILE A 137 -0.56 17.57 -6.42
N GLU A 138 -1.80 17.49 -5.92
CA GLU A 138 -2.81 18.52 -6.01
C GLU A 138 -3.41 18.76 -4.62
N LYS A 139 -3.11 19.91 -4.05
CA LYS A 139 -3.49 20.28 -2.68
C LYS A 139 -2.95 19.26 -1.67
N ASP A 140 -3.85 18.53 -1.04
CA ASP A 140 -3.65 17.51 -0.02
C ASP A 140 -3.75 16.07 -0.55
N LYS A 141 -3.76 15.89 -1.88
CA LYS A 141 -3.87 14.57 -2.54
C LYS A 141 -2.77 14.34 -3.55
N PHE A 142 -2.46 13.09 -3.78
CA PHE A 142 -1.56 12.67 -4.84
C PHE A 142 -2.26 11.74 -5.82
N TYR A 143 -1.78 11.75 -7.04
CA TYR A 143 -2.29 10.92 -8.16
C TYR A 143 -1.13 10.28 -8.88
N LEU A 144 -1.16 8.96 -9.04
CA LEU A 144 -0.18 8.22 -9.83
C LEU A 144 -0.54 8.25 -11.31
N ASP A 145 0.43 8.45 -12.20
CA ASP A 145 0.23 8.18 -13.62
C ASP A 145 0.13 6.67 -13.84
N LYS A 146 -1.10 6.19 -14.04
CA LYS A 146 -1.43 4.77 -14.17
C LYS A 146 -0.74 4.09 -15.35
N SER A 147 -0.19 4.85 -16.32
CA SER A 147 0.52 4.27 -17.45
C SER A 147 1.86 3.62 -17.05
N TYR A 148 2.41 3.99 -15.91
CA TYR A 148 3.66 3.43 -15.36
C TYR A 148 3.43 2.25 -14.42
N PHE A 149 2.17 1.99 -13.98
CA PHE A 149 1.86 1.01 -12.96
C PHE A 149 0.81 -0.01 -13.44
N LYS A 150 0.97 -1.26 -13.03
CA LYS A 150 0.10 -2.39 -13.35
C LYS A 150 -0.55 -2.96 -12.08
N VAL A 151 -1.06 -2.10 -11.22
CA VAL A 151 -1.52 -2.48 -9.87
C VAL A 151 -2.58 -3.57 -9.89
N SER A 152 -3.56 -3.49 -10.81
CA SER A 152 -4.63 -4.50 -10.94
C SER A 152 -4.12 -5.87 -11.42
N GLU A 153 -3.11 -5.91 -12.30
CA GLU A 153 -2.50 -7.15 -12.78
C GLU A 153 -1.63 -7.79 -11.68
N GLY A 154 -0.87 -6.96 -10.94
CA GLY A 154 -0.04 -7.40 -9.84
C GLY A 154 -0.83 -8.15 -8.77
N PHE A 155 -2.00 -7.63 -8.37
CA PHE A 155 -2.89 -8.29 -7.41
C PHE A 155 -3.44 -9.62 -7.90
N ASN A 156 -3.89 -9.70 -9.16
CA ASN A 156 -4.46 -10.94 -9.69
C ASN A 156 -3.43 -12.07 -9.70
N ASN A 157 -2.18 -11.78 -9.99
CA ASN A 157 -1.10 -12.77 -10.00
C ASN A 157 -0.65 -13.14 -8.59
N GLN A 158 -0.63 -12.20 -7.64
CA GLN A 158 -0.29 -12.45 -6.24
C GLN A 158 -1.30 -13.40 -5.55
N LEU A 159 -2.57 -13.36 -5.97
CA LEU A 159 -3.62 -14.25 -5.47
C LEU A 159 -3.53 -15.69 -6.04
N GLN A 160 -2.80 -15.89 -7.15
CA GLN A 160 -2.64 -17.19 -7.78
C GLN A 160 -1.39 -17.95 -7.31
N ASP A 161 -0.32 -17.22 -6.96
CA ASP A 161 0.92 -17.80 -6.45
C ASP A 161 1.49 -16.89 -5.35
N SER A 162 1.44 -17.35 -4.10
CA SER A 162 1.94 -16.61 -2.93
C SER A 162 3.46 -16.35 -2.95
N ASN A 163 4.20 -17.04 -3.82
CA ASN A 163 5.66 -16.91 -3.93
C ASN A 163 6.12 -15.98 -5.07
N GLN A 164 5.22 -15.59 -5.99
CA GLN A 164 5.55 -14.68 -7.09
C GLN A 164 4.56 -13.51 -7.10
N SER A 165 5.02 -12.33 -6.71
CA SER A 165 4.27 -11.11 -6.97
C SER A 165 4.21 -10.86 -8.48
N GLY A 166 3.02 -10.67 -9.04
CA GLY A 166 2.88 -10.16 -10.40
C GLY A 166 3.62 -8.81 -10.54
N LYS A 167 4.00 -8.44 -11.76
CA LYS A 167 4.65 -7.15 -11.99
C LYS A 167 3.69 -6.00 -11.72
N PHE A 168 4.04 -5.13 -10.79
CA PHE A 168 3.29 -3.92 -10.45
C PHE A 168 3.66 -2.70 -11.31
N TYR A 169 4.68 -2.79 -12.15
CA TYR A 169 5.12 -1.72 -13.06
C TYR A 169 4.98 -2.10 -14.54
N SER A 170 4.82 -1.08 -15.38
CA SER A 170 4.77 -1.23 -16.84
C SER A 170 6.15 -1.05 -17.46
N SER A 171 6.29 -1.43 -18.75
CA SER A 171 7.52 -1.21 -19.52
C SER A 171 7.93 0.27 -19.64
N LYS A 172 6.98 1.21 -19.53
CA LYS A 172 7.29 2.65 -19.55
C LYS A 172 8.25 3.09 -18.44
N LEU A 173 8.34 2.33 -17.35
CA LEU A 173 9.28 2.65 -16.28
C LEU A 173 10.72 2.49 -16.73
N HIS A 174 10.99 1.62 -17.72
CA HIS A 174 12.31 1.49 -18.36
C HIS A 174 12.71 2.76 -19.13
N ASP A 175 11.76 3.44 -19.77
CA ASP A 175 12.03 4.69 -20.49
C ASP A 175 12.47 5.81 -19.51
N LEU A 176 12.02 5.72 -18.27
CA LEU A 176 12.28 6.72 -17.24
C LEU A 176 13.54 6.44 -16.42
N LEU A 177 13.79 5.17 -16.10
CA LEU A 177 14.82 4.74 -15.14
C LEU A 177 15.88 3.82 -15.77
N GLY A 178 15.76 3.48 -17.07
CA GLY A 178 16.60 2.49 -17.76
C GLY A 178 16.22 1.05 -17.40
N GLU A 179 17.05 0.07 -17.69
CA GLU A 179 16.76 -1.35 -17.48
C GLU A 179 16.57 -1.69 -16.00
N SER A 180 15.58 -2.55 -15.71
CA SER A 180 15.36 -3.07 -14.37
C SER A 180 16.43 -4.10 -13.99
N ARG A 181 16.84 -4.12 -12.72
CA ARG A 181 17.75 -5.14 -12.20
C ARG A 181 17.04 -6.48 -12.05
N LYS A 182 17.69 -7.57 -12.43
CA LYS A 182 17.23 -8.93 -12.09
C LYS A 182 17.64 -9.27 -10.66
N ARG A 183 16.88 -10.15 -9.99
CA ARG A 183 17.07 -10.50 -8.59
C ARG A 183 18.52 -10.87 -8.19
N ASN A 184 19.20 -11.61 -9.03
CA ASN A 184 20.54 -12.14 -8.72
C ASN A 184 21.68 -11.27 -9.25
N ASP A 185 21.37 -10.16 -9.95
CA ASP A 185 22.40 -9.24 -10.43
C ASP A 185 23.01 -8.45 -9.26
N LEU A 186 24.21 -7.92 -9.44
CA LEU A 186 24.83 -7.05 -8.46
C LEU A 186 24.04 -5.76 -8.29
N ILE A 187 23.97 -5.29 -7.05
CA ILE A 187 23.42 -3.97 -6.71
C ILE A 187 24.48 -2.93 -7.06
N THR A 188 24.14 -2.00 -7.93
CA THR A 188 25.01 -0.91 -8.34
C THR A 188 24.60 0.41 -7.72
N ASP A 189 25.33 1.49 -8.03
CA ASP A 189 24.93 2.83 -7.58
C ASP A 189 23.60 3.28 -8.15
N LYS A 190 23.17 2.74 -9.31
CA LYS A 190 21.87 3.01 -9.90
C LYS A 190 20.73 2.58 -8.96
N GLU A 191 20.76 1.36 -8.43
CA GLU A 191 19.73 0.85 -7.52
C GLU A 191 19.71 1.62 -6.20
N LYS A 192 20.87 2.01 -5.69
CA LYS A 192 20.98 2.87 -4.51
C LYS A 192 20.38 4.25 -4.77
N ASP A 193 20.68 4.86 -5.91
CA ASP A 193 20.17 6.18 -6.30
C ASP A 193 18.66 6.16 -6.57
N ILE A 194 18.12 5.09 -7.19
CA ILE A 194 16.68 4.89 -7.32
C ILE A 194 16.06 4.76 -5.92
N SER A 195 16.63 3.92 -5.04
CA SER A 195 16.13 3.74 -3.68
C SER A 195 16.09 5.05 -2.90
N LYS A 196 17.16 5.85 -2.97
CA LYS A 196 17.20 7.19 -2.36
C LYS A 196 16.14 8.11 -2.92
N SER A 197 15.94 8.11 -4.23
CA SER A 197 14.94 8.94 -4.89
C SER A 197 13.52 8.54 -4.53
N VAL A 198 13.23 7.23 -4.45
CA VAL A 198 11.95 6.67 -4.01
C VAL A 198 11.65 7.09 -2.57
N GLN A 199 12.62 6.86 -1.67
CA GLN A 199 12.47 7.19 -0.26
C GLN A 199 12.24 8.69 -0.06
N THR A 200 13.04 9.53 -0.72
CA THR A 200 12.88 10.99 -0.64
C THR A 200 11.51 11.44 -1.13
N LEU A 201 11.05 10.92 -2.27
CA LEU A 201 9.72 11.28 -2.80
C LEU A 201 8.59 10.78 -1.90
N PHE A 202 8.72 9.59 -1.32
CA PHE A 202 7.76 9.05 -0.37
C PHE A 202 7.65 9.97 0.87
N GLU A 203 8.77 10.40 1.43
CA GLU A 203 8.84 11.31 2.58
C GLU A 203 8.27 12.71 2.26
N GLU A 204 8.45 13.21 1.02
CA GLU A 204 7.88 14.49 0.58
C GLU A 204 6.35 14.46 0.48
N ILE A 205 5.75 13.30 0.20
CA ILE A 205 4.30 13.17 -0.04
C ILE A 205 3.56 12.78 1.26
N SER A 206 4.25 12.10 2.19
CA SER A 206 3.68 11.64 3.45
C SER A 206 3.62 12.76 4.48
#